data_a4b2cab3962928295a7a3963edbeda70
#
_entry.id   a4b2cab3962928295a7a3963edbeda70
#
_cell.length_a   1.000
_cell.length_b   1.000
_cell.length_c   1.000
_cell.angle_alpha   90.00
_cell.angle_beta   90.00
_cell.angle_gamma   90.00
#
_symmetry.space_group_name_H-M   'P 1'
#
loop_
_entity.id
_entity.type
_entity.pdbx_description
1 polymer ?
#
loop_
_entity_poly.entity_id
_entity_poly.type
_entity_poly.pdbx_seq_one_letter_code
_entity_poly.pdbx_strand_id
1 'polypeptide(L)'
;MIKIETIEMEVDYKNIGLKVGLEVHQEISGKKLFCSCSTDLKEKNKSIEFMRKIRSSKGETGQLDTASLYEEEKNKEFIYYGYEGEYCLVETDDDPPHEINHDALIVALSVAKLFNLKIPDVLFVMRKVISDGSVVSGFQRSLLVGYGTNESFIETSLGKVRIKDLYLEEDAAKIIKQESNKIYFSLSRAGIPLLEIGTQSDIKTPEHAKETAEKIGMILRSFPNIKRGLGTIRQDVNLSIRNGNRVEIKGFQELRMIPKIIDYEIQRQLNIIKQGKKVEQEVRKANEDGSTSFLRPLPGAARMYPETDIISTKITSNLIKDIILPKLIHEQVKELQTKYNLSSELSNTLINERINFDYYTDKYKNINKSLLASLLIKHYNENNLENALSLLNSGKITKDVFDEAIKGNVDLKKVNLNEVENEIKKIIKENPELSVNAIMGMLMKKYKGKVEGKKLIELINKFSTK
;
A
#
# COMPACT_ATOMS: atom_id res chain seq x y z
N MET A 1 -44.66 8.67 -14.83
CA MET A 1 -43.26 8.32 -14.57
C MET A 1 -42.46 8.68 -15.82
N ILE A 2 -41.85 9.86 -15.86
CA ILE A 2 -41.00 10.28 -16.97
C ILE A 2 -39.63 9.65 -16.68
N LYS A 3 -39.21 8.69 -17.50
CA LYS A 3 -37.79 8.21 -17.53
C LYS A 3 -36.92 9.39 -18.00
N ILE A 4 -36.16 9.96 -17.09
CA ILE A 4 -35.06 10.83 -17.45
C ILE A 4 -33.96 9.89 -17.95
N GLU A 5 -33.84 9.77 -19.27
CA GLU A 5 -32.65 9.24 -19.92
C GLU A 5 -31.52 10.25 -19.64
N THR A 6 -30.66 9.90 -18.71
CA THR A 6 -29.35 10.55 -18.55
C THR A 6 -28.55 10.19 -19.80
N ILE A 7 -28.55 11.06 -20.79
CA ILE A 7 -27.57 11.05 -21.86
C ILE A 7 -26.25 11.38 -21.17
N GLU A 8 -25.43 10.36 -20.88
CA GLU A 8 -24.02 10.54 -20.55
C GLU A 8 -23.35 11.12 -21.78
N MET A 9 -23.28 12.46 -21.87
CA MET A 9 -22.46 13.11 -22.88
C MET A 9 -21.00 12.77 -22.55
N GLU A 10 -20.36 11.98 -23.40
CA GLU A 10 -18.94 11.68 -23.34
C GLU A 10 -18.15 13.00 -23.31
N VAL A 11 -17.45 13.24 -22.18
CA VAL A 11 -16.74 14.50 -21.97
C VAL A 11 -15.46 14.50 -22.79
N ASP A 12 -15.34 15.43 -23.72
CA ASP A 12 -14.07 15.65 -24.43
C ASP A 12 -13.07 16.38 -23.51
N TYR A 13 -12.31 15.58 -22.75
CA TYR A 13 -11.34 16.09 -21.78
C TYR A 13 -10.28 17.01 -22.38
N LYS A 14 -9.90 16.80 -23.64
CA LYS A 14 -8.95 17.65 -24.36
C LYS A 14 -9.56 19.01 -24.68
N ASN A 15 -10.79 19.03 -25.13
CA ASN A 15 -11.48 20.27 -25.48
C ASN A 15 -11.76 21.13 -24.25
N ILE A 16 -12.14 20.55 -23.11
CA ILE A 16 -12.31 21.29 -21.86
C ILE A 16 -10.97 21.71 -21.23
N GLY A 17 -9.82 21.30 -21.81
CA GLY A 17 -8.49 21.65 -21.33
C GLY A 17 -8.18 21.08 -19.96
N LEU A 18 -8.59 19.84 -19.71
CA LEU A 18 -8.34 19.14 -18.45
C LEU A 18 -6.84 19.06 -18.14
N LYS A 19 -6.47 19.41 -16.92
CA LYS A 19 -5.14 19.26 -16.34
C LYS A 19 -5.28 18.55 -15.01
N VAL A 20 -4.63 17.38 -14.88
CA VAL A 20 -4.65 16.58 -13.66
C VAL A 20 -3.23 16.21 -13.27
N GLY A 21 -2.90 16.36 -11.99
CA GLY A 21 -1.71 15.85 -11.34
C GLY A 21 -2.08 15.09 -10.08
N LEU A 22 -1.20 14.20 -9.64
CA LEU A 22 -1.36 13.40 -8.42
C LEU A 22 -0.29 13.78 -7.40
N GLU A 23 -0.66 13.66 -6.12
CA GLU A 23 0.25 13.58 -5.00
C GLU A 23 0.03 12.22 -4.33
N VAL A 24 1.06 11.37 -4.29
CA VAL A 24 0.98 10.04 -3.69
C VAL A 24 1.82 10.04 -2.42
N HIS A 25 1.18 9.75 -1.30
CA HIS A 25 1.79 9.67 0.01
C HIS A 25 1.94 8.21 0.43
N GLN A 26 3.14 7.80 0.87
CA GLN A 26 3.43 6.43 1.28
C GLN A 26 4.25 6.39 2.56
N GLU A 27 3.74 5.73 3.59
CA GLU A 27 4.46 5.51 4.85
C GLU A 27 5.60 4.50 4.69
N ILE A 28 6.71 4.77 5.40
CA ILE A 28 7.88 3.89 5.52
C ILE A 28 7.83 3.20 6.89
N SER A 29 8.19 1.92 6.95
CA SER A 29 8.28 1.14 8.19
C SER A 29 9.63 1.27 8.89
N GLY A 30 9.66 0.99 10.19
CA GLY A 30 10.87 1.00 11.01
C GLY A 30 10.75 1.96 12.19
N LYS A 31 11.55 3.02 12.18
CA LYS A 31 11.51 4.10 13.18
C LYS A 31 10.93 5.37 12.57
N LYS A 32 10.42 6.25 13.42
CA LYS A 32 9.94 7.58 13.04
C LYS A 32 11.06 8.44 12.47
N LEU A 33 10.68 9.53 11.77
CA LEU A 33 11.63 10.30 10.97
C LEU A 33 12.67 11.05 11.81
N PHE A 34 12.26 11.61 12.95
CA PHE A 34 13.12 12.44 13.82
C PHE A 34 13.14 11.96 15.27
N CYS A 35 12.83 10.68 15.52
CA CYS A 35 13.00 10.03 16.81
C CYS A 35 13.19 8.51 16.67
N SER A 36 13.39 7.81 17.78
CA SER A 36 13.61 6.36 17.80
C SER A 36 12.33 5.53 17.99
N CYS A 37 11.15 6.16 18.10
CA CYS A 37 9.89 5.46 18.28
C CYS A 37 9.55 4.56 17.09
N SER A 38 8.86 3.44 17.38
CA SER A 38 8.43 2.49 16.33
C SER A 38 7.34 3.09 15.45
N THR A 39 7.33 2.69 14.18
CA THR A 39 6.22 2.95 13.26
C THR A 39 5.10 1.91 13.34
N ASP A 40 5.24 0.87 14.18
CA ASP A 40 4.21 -0.17 14.37
C ASP A 40 3.12 0.34 15.30
N LEU A 41 1.92 0.51 14.76
CA LEU A 41 0.78 1.05 15.49
C LEU A 41 0.02 -0.07 16.20
N LYS A 42 0.08 -0.11 17.52
CA LYS A 42 -0.68 -1.05 18.36
C LYS A 42 -1.80 -0.36 19.11
N GLU A 43 -1.61 0.93 19.44
CA GLU A 43 -2.54 1.81 20.17
C GLU A 43 -3.06 1.15 21.46
N LYS A 44 -2.16 0.44 22.16
CA LYS A 44 -2.44 -0.19 23.45
C LYS A 44 -1.87 0.68 24.58
N ASN A 45 -2.51 0.66 25.74
CA ASN A 45 -2.05 1.36 26.94
C ASN A 45 -1.82 2.86 26.71
N LYS A 46 -2.92 3.62 26.62
CA LYS A 46 -2.84 5.09 26.61
C LYS A 46 -2.09 5.58 27.84
N SER A 47 -0.96 6.28 27.67
CA SER A 47 -0.06 6.72 28.73
C SER A 47 -0.13 8.21 28.98
N ILE A 48 -0.57 9.01 28.01
CA ILE A 48 -0.69 10.46 28.13
C ILE A 48 -1.93 10.98 27.41
N GLU A 49 -2.48 12.07 27.97
CA GLU A 49 -3.51 12.88 27.33
C GLU A 49 -3.23 14.35 27.66
N PHE A 50 -3.21 15.20 26.64
CA PHE A 50 -3.06 16.64 26.80
C PHE A 50 -3.81 17.41 25.73
N MET A 51 -4.00 18.71 25.97
CA MET A 51 -4.74 19.61 25.05
C MET A 51 -3.83 20.74 24.58
N ARG A 52 -3.96 21.09 23.30
CA ARG A 52 -3.34 22.28 22.70
C ARG A 52 -4.35 23.10 21.92
N LYS A 53 -4.10 24.40 21.86
CA LYS A 53 -4.69 25.32 20.88
C LYS A 53 -3.58 25.80 19.98
N ILE A 54 -3.69 25.54 18.68
CA ILE A 54 -2.69 25.94 17.69
C ILE A 54 -3.09 27.31 17.16
N ARG A 55 -2.12 28.21 17.07
CA ARG A 55 -2.27 29.54 16.47
C ARG A 55 -1.51 29.60 15.17
N SER A 56 -2.01 30.41 14.24
CA SER A 56 -1.32 30.69 12.99
C SER A 56 0.01 31.37 13.26
N SER A 57 1.07 30.85 12.67
CA SER A 57 2.40 31.44 12.69
C SER A 57 2.74 32.07 11.33
N LYS A 58 3.55 33.12 11.35
CA LYS A 58 4.05 33.76 10.13
C LYS A 58 5.12 32.88 9.50
N GLY A 59 5.04 32.70 8.18
CA GLY A 59 6.10 32.09 7.41
C GLY A 59 7.30 33.03 7.20
N GLU A 60 8.25 32.61 6.42
CA GLU A 60 9.51 33.33 6.12
C GLU A 60 9.27 34.73 5.51
N THR A 61 8.20 34.88 4.74
CA THR A 61 7.80 36.19 4.15
C THR A 61 7.12 37.14 5.14
N GLY A 62 6.93 36.75 6.40
CA GLY A 62 6.22 37.51 7.42
C GLY A 62 4.69 37.54 7.23
N GLN A 63 4.16 36.83 6.23
CA GLN A 63 2.71 36.74 5.97
C GLN A 63 2.13 35.51 6.66
N LEU A 64 0.86 35.61 7.06
CA LEU A 64 0.05 34.50 7.56
C LEU A 64 -0.54 33.72 6.38
N ASP A 65 -0.50 32.39 6.46
CA ASP A 65 -1.11 31.53 5.46
C ASP A 65 -2.65 31.55 5.58
N THR A 66 -3.35 31.70 4.45
CA THR A 66 -4.81 31.81 4.39
C THR A 66 -5.51 30.56 4.96
N ALA A 67 -4.96 29.36 4.71
CA ALA A 67 -5.52 28.13 5.24
C ALA A 67 -5.32 28.03 6.76
N SER A 68 -4.20 28.55 7.29
CA SER A 68 -3.92 28.61 8.73
C SER A 68 -4.88 29.55 9.45
N LEU A 69 -5.13 30.73 8.87
CA LEU A 69 -6.13 31.68 9.41
C LEU A 69 -7.53 31.06 9.45
N TYR A 70 -7.93 30.38 8.39
CA TYR A 70 -9.22 29.70 8.31
C TYR A 70 -9.38 28.62 9.39
N GLU A 71 -8.30 27.85 9.69
CA GLU A 71 -8.35 26.84 10.76
C GLU A 71 -8.38 27.49 12.17
N GLU A 72 -7.64 28.58 12.37
CA GLU A 72 -7.65 29.31 13.64
C GLU A 72 -9.03 29.93 13.96
N GLU A 73 -9.74 30.46 12.95
CA GLU A 73 -11.10 31.01 13.10
C GLU A 73 -12.12 29.98 13.61
N LYS A 74 -11.91 28.69 13.36
CA LYS A 74 -12.75 27.61 13.90
C LYS A 74 -12.64 27.46 15.41
N ASN A 75 -11.61 28.04 16.05
CA ASN A 75 -11.34 28.03 17.49
C ASN A 75 -11.50 26.67 18.17
N LYS A 76 -10.99 25.62 17.55
CA LYS A 76 -11.06 24.24 18.04
C LYS A 76 -10.02 23.95 19.11
N GLU A 77 -10.33 23.01 19.99
CA GLU A 77 -9.42 22.41 20.94
C GLU A 77 -8.93 21.06 20.41
N PHE A 78 -7.62 20.84 20.43
CA PHE A 78 -6.98 19.63 19.97
C PHE A 78 -6.50 18.80 21.15
N ILE A 79 -7.00 17.56 21.26
CA ILE A 79 -6.69 16.65 22.35
C ILE A 79 -5.85 15.50 21.78
N TYR A 80 -4.70 15.24 22.38
CA TYR A 80 -3.75 14.25 21.93
C TYR A 80 -3.63 13.09 22.89
N TYR A 81 -3.64 11.87 22.34
CA TYR A 81 -3.42 10.63 23.05
C TYR A 81 -2.08 10.03 22.62
N GLY A 82 -1.20 9.78 23.60
CA GLY A 82 0.02 9.01 23.41
C GLY A 82 -0.13 7.60 23.95
N TYR A 83 0.44 6.64 23.22
CA TYR A 83 0.42 5.22 23.58
C TYR A 83 1.85 4.75 23.85
N GLU A 84 2.03 3.93 24.89
CA GLU A 84 3.33 3.47 25.35
C GLU A 84 4.17 2.85 24.23
N GLY A 85 5.42 3.36 24.05
CA GLY A 85 6.37 2.90 23.02
C GLY A 85 6.11 3.44 21.60
N GLU A 86 5.05 4.25 21.39
CA GLU A 86 4.67 4.77 20.07
C GLU A 86 4.83 6.28 19.94
N TYR A 87 5.26 6.98 20.98
CA TYR A 87 5.57 8.40 21.02
C TYR A 87 6.69 8.70 22.02
N CYS A 88 7.29 9.87 21.92
CA CYS A 88 8.21 10.44 22.88
C CYS A 88 8.02 11.97 22.96
N LEU A 89 8.91 12.67 23.66
CA LEU A 89 8.82 14.12 23.85
C LEU A 89 8.98 14.92 22.53
N VAL A 90 9.53 14.30 21.48
CA VAL A 90 9.58 14.93 20.13
C VAL A 90 8.17 15.08 19.56
N GLU A 91 7.31 14.06 19.64
CA GLU A 91 5.95 14.13 19.13
C GLU A 91 5.02 15.00 20.00
N THR A 92 5.37 15.23 21.27
CA THR A 92 4.63 16.16 22.15
C THR A 92 5.14 17.60 22.04
N ASP A 93 6.19 17.84 21.23
CA ASP A 93 6.86 19.14 21.05
C ASP A 93 7.48 19.68 22.37
N ASP A 94 7.97 18.75 23.20
CA ASP A 94 8.64 19.06 24.48
C ASP A 94 10.17 18.86 24.39
N ASP A 95 10.67 18.12 23.39
CA ASP A 95 12.09 17.96 23.05
C ASP A 95 12.35 18.33 21.59
N PRO A 96 13.57 18.81 21.26
CA PRO A 96 13.97 19.03 19.88
C PRO A 96 14.02 17.72 19.09
N PRO A 97 13.84 17.77 17.75
CA PRO A 97 13.95 16.59 16.91
C PRO A 97 15.37 16.00 16.96
N HIS A 98 15.45 14.68 16.82
CA HIS A 98 16.72 14.00 16.61
C HIS A 98 17.20 14.18 15.16
N GLU A 99 18.39 13.65 14.83
CA GLU A 99 18.85 13.55 13.45
C GLU A 99 17.88 12.74 12.58
N ILE A 100 17.88 13.04 11.28
CA ILE A 100 17.04 12.36 10.31
C ILE A 100 17.27 10.83 10.34
N ASN A 101 16.19 10.07 10.32
CA ASN A 101 16.27 8.62 10.22
C ASN A 101 16.98 8.20 8.92
N HIS A 102 18.17 7.62 9.06
CA HIS A 102 19.04 7.24 7.95
C HIS A 102 18.36 6.20 7.04
N ASP A 103 17.66 5.20 7.59
CA ASP A 103 17.03 4.14 6.81
C ASP A 103 15.88 4.70 5.95
N ALA A 104 15.08 5.62 6.51
CA ALA A 104 14.04 6.32 5.78
C ALA A 104 14.62 7.21 4.66
N LEU A 105 15.73 7.89 4.94
CA LEU A 105 16.45 8.68 3.93
C LEU A 105 16.98 7.80 2.79
N ILE A 106 17.57 6.64 3.07
CA ILE A 106 18.03 5.69 2.03
C ILE A 106 16.86 5.20 1.17
N VAL A 107 15.71 4.91 1.76
CA VAL A 107 14.50 4.54 0.99
C VAL A 107 14.09 5.70 0.07
N ALA A 108 14.04 6.93 0.58
CA ALA A 108 13.67 8.11 -0.21
C ALA A 108 14.67 8.38 -1.36
N LEU A 109 15.99 8.30 -1.10
CA LEU A 109 17.03 8.42 -2.12
C LEU A 109 16.94 7.30 -3.16
N SER A 110 16.60 6.09 -2.75
CA SER A 110 16.41 4.96 -3.66
C SER A 110 15.22 5.19 -4.59
N VAL A 111 14.10 5.72 -4.07
CA VAL A 111 12.94 6.11 -4.87
C VAL A 111 13.28 7.25 -5.83
N ALA A 112 14.03 8.28 -5.37
CA ALA A 112 14.52 9.36 -6.22
C ALA A 112 15.37 8.84 -7.38
N LYS A 113 16.30 7.92 -7.09
CA LYS A 113 17.17 7.27 -8.08
C LYS A 113 16.35 6.47 -9.10
N LEU A 114 15.35 5.71 -8.63
CA LEU A 114 14.49 4.90 -9.50
C LEU A 114 13.66 5.74 -10.47
N PHE A 115 13.16 6.90 -10.04
CA PHE A 115 12.43 7.85 -10.87
C PHE A 115 13.32 8.81 -11.68
N ASN A 116 14.65 8.62 -11.67
CA ASN A 116 15.61 9.51 -12.32
C ASN A 116 15.45 10.97 -11.90
N LEU A 117 15.14 11.23 -10.63
CA LEU A 117 15.07 12.57 -10.09
C LEU A 117 16.47 13.14 -9.90
N LYS A 118 16.61 14.45 -10.07
CA LYS A 118 17.83 15.14 -9.66
C LYS A 118 17.81 15.34 -8.16
N ILE A 119 18.80 14.76 -7.47
CA ILE A 119 18.96 14.83 -6.01
C ILE A 119 19.83 16.04 -5.69
N PRO A 120 19.45 16.95 -4.79
CA PRO A 120 20.29 18.05 -4.33
C PRO A 120 21.53 17.55 -3.58
N ASP A 121 22.66 18.26 -3.69
CA ASP A 121 23.89 17.92 -2.96
C ASP A 121 23.77 18.10 -1.45
N VAL A 122 22.83 18.94 -1.02
CA VAL A 122 22.51 19.20 0.39
C VAL A 122 21.00 19.22 0.58
N LEU A 123 20.50 18.45 1.53
CA LEU A 123 19.10 18.44 1.90
C LEU A 123 18.87 19.29 3.15
N PHE A 124 17.87 20.16 3.08
CA PHE A 124 17.43 21.00 4.18
C PHE A 124 16.05 20.55 4.65
N VAL A 125 15.87 20.42 5.95
CA VAL A 125 14.56 20.22 6.53
C VAL A 125 13.85 21.56 6.63
N MET A 126 12.61 21.61 6.18
CA MET A 126 11.75 22.79 6.24
C MET A 126 10.57 22.52 7.18
N ARG A 127 10.09 23.55 7.85
CA ARG A 127 8.84 23.55 8.63
C ARG A 127 7.70 24.01 7.72
N LYS A 128 6.76 23.13 7.42
CA LYS A 128 5.54 23.43 6.65
C LYS A 128 4.40 23.69 7.63
N VAL A 129 3.94 24.94 7.74
CA VAL A 129 2.91 25.37 8.71
C VAL A 129 1.62 24.54 8.55
N ILE A 130 1.12 23.96 9.63
CA ILE A 130 -0.09 23.14 9.74
C ILE A 130 -0.85 23.58 10.98
N SER A 131 -2.04 24.14 10.81
CA SER A 131 -2.83 24.72 11.91
C SER A 131 -4.14 23.99 12.21
N ASP A 132 -4.35 22.81 11.59
CA ASP A 132 -5.55 21.97 11.78
C ASP A 132 -5.47 21.03 12.99
N GLY A 133 -4.41 21.13 13.79
CA GLY A 133 -4.17 20.31 14.96
C GLY A 133 -3.57 18.93 14.67
N SER A 134 -3.40 18.55 13.42
CA SER A 134 -2.86 17.22 13.08
C SER A 134 -1.36 17.07 13.40
N VAL A 135 -0.66 18.17 13.71
CA VAL A 135 0.73 18.18 14.19
C VAL A 135 0.84 19.06 15.44
N VAL A 136 1.36 18.52 16.53
CA VAL A 136 1.40 19.19 17.85
C VAL A 136 2.18 20.50 17.82
N SER A 137 3.31 20.54 17.11
CA SER A 137 4.18 21.71 16.95
C SER A 137 3.57 22.82 16.06
N GLY A 138 2.48 22.53 15.35
CA GLY A 138 1.88 23.47 14.38
C GLY A 138 2.61 23.53 13.03
N PHE A 139 3.60 22.64 12.80
CA PHE A 139 4.29 22.51 11.52
C PHE A 139 4.71 21.06 11.28
N GLN A 140 4.74 20.66 10.01
CA GLN A 140 5.25 19.38 9.52
C GLN A 140 6.67 19.57 9.01
N ARG A 141 7.62 18.76 9.50
CA ARG A 141 8.97 18.73 8.95
C ARG A 141 8.99 18.00 7.63
N SER A 142 9.56 18.64 6.62
CA SER A 142 9.52 18.18 5.23
C SER A 142 10.84 18.51 4.54
N LEU A 143 11.37 17.60 3.73
CA LEU A 143 12.61 17.86 2.97
C LEU A 143 12.45 17.40 1.53
N LEU A 144 12.92 18.24 0.59
CA LEU A 144 12.96 17.92 -0.83
C LEU A 144 14.12 16.96 -1.11
N VAL A 145 13.81 15.70 -1.43
CA VAL A 145 14.82 14.66 -1.71
C VAL A 145 15.22 14.65 -3.18
N GLY A 146 14.30 15.00 -4.07
CA GLY A 146 14.57 15.04 -5.50
C GLY A 146 13.53 15.84 -6.27
N TYR A 147 13.93 16.35 -7.42
CA TYR A 147 13.05 17.06 -8.34
C TYR A 147 13.19 16.54 -9.76
N GLY A 148 12.08 16.66 -10.52
CA GLY A 148 11.96 16.08 -11.84
C GLY A 148 12.82 16.74 -12.91
N THR A 149 13.30 15.92 -13.81
CA THR A 149 13.96 16.27 -15.08
C THR A 149 13.11 15.80 -16.26
N ASN A 150 13.58 15.98 -17.48
CA ASN A 150 12.90 15.42 -18.66
C ASN A 150 12.89 13.88 -18.71
N GLU A 151 13.78 13.23 -17.92
CA GLU A 151 13.90 11.77 -17.83
C GLU A 151 13.12 11.19 -16.65
N SER A 152 12.52 12.04 -15.82
CA SER A 152 11.78 11.66 -14.62
C SER A 152 10.30 11.45 -14.93
N PHE A 153 9.93 10.25 -15.38
CA PHE A 153 8.55 9.95 -15.77
C PHE A 153 8.18 8.49 -15.50
N ILE A 154 6.88 8.24 -15.50
CA ILE A 154 6.27 6.92 -15.51
C ILE A 154 5.62 6.69 -16.86
N GLU A 155 5.85 5.53 -17.46
CA GLU A 155 5.15 5.12 -18.68
C GLU A 155 3.76 4.56 -18.33
N THR A 156 2.75 5.05 -19.03
CA THR A 156 1.37 4.61 -18.91
C THR A 156 0.80 4.24 -20.28
N SER A 157 -0.41 3.68 -20.33
CA SER A 157 -1.08 3.34 -21.60
C SER A 157 -1.36 4.56 -22.48
N LEU A 158 -1.51 5.76 -21.88
CA LEU A 158 -1.80 7.03 -22.56
C LEU A 158 -0.58 7.94 -22.72
N GLY A 159 0.62 7.43 -22.40
CA GLY A 159 1.89 8.13 -22.55
C GLY A 159 2.61 8.38 -21.24
N LYS A 160 3.62 9.23 -21.27
CA LYS A 160 4.47 9.53 -20.14
C LYS A 160 3.78 10.52 -19.19
N VAL A 161 3.84 10.22 -17.89
CA VAL A 161 3.49 11.14 -16.81
C VAL A 161 4.75 11.49 -16.05
N ARG A 162 5.17 12.75 -16.10
CA ARG A 162 6.41 13.22 -15.46
C ARG A 162 6.23 13.29 -13.95
N ILE A 163 7.25 12.87 -13.22
CA ILE A 163 7.36 13.10 -11.79
C ILE A 163 7.93 14.50 -11.58
N LYS A 164 7.27 15.29 -10.73
CA LYS A 164 7.62 16.67 -10.46
C LYS A 164 8.64 16.79 -9.33
N ASP A 165 8.35 16.14 -8.21
CA ASP A 165 9.14 16.20 -6.98
C ASP A 165 8.92 14.95 -6.11
N LEU A 166 9.85 14.75 -5.18
CA LEU A 166 9.77 13.78 -4.11
C LEU A 166 10.18 14.45 -2.80
N TYR A 167 9.29 14.43 -1.83
CA TYR A 167 9.57 14.86 -0.46
C TYR A 167 9.62 13.66 0.48
N LEU A 168 10.42 13.79 1.54
CA LEU A 168 10.36 12.94 2.72
C LEU A 168 9.86 13.82 3.87
N GLU A 169 8.76 13.43 4.50
CA GLU A 169 8.01 14.22 5.48
C GLU A 169 7.68 13.41 6.73
N GLU A 170 7.27 14.10 7.80
CA GLU A 170 6.61 13.47 8.93
C GLU A 170 5.13 13.25 8.61
N ASP A 171 4.58 12.05 8.87
CA ASP A 171 3.12 11.89 8.82
C ASP A 171 2.46 12.59 10.02
N ALA A 172 1.25 13.04 9.82
CA ALA A 172 0.44 13.72 10.82
C ALA A 172 -0.21 12.74 11.81
N ALA A 173 -0.64 13.22 12.97
CA ALA A 173 -1.40 12.45 13.94
C ALA A 173 -2.73 11.95 13.35
N LYS A 174 -3.18 10.78 13.78
CA LYS A 174 -4.42 10.15 13.31
C LYS A 174 -5.62 10.68 14.10
N ILE A 175 -6.65 11.13 13.39
CA ILE A 175 -7.92 11.51 14.03
C ILE A 175 -8.58 10.25 14.60
N ILE A 176 -8.88 10.26 15.90
CA ILE A 176 -9.61 9.20 16.60
C ILE A 176 -11.10 9.54 16.65
N LYS A 177 -11.42 10.81 17.00
CA LYS A 177 -12.77 11.29 17.23
C LYS A 177 -12.86 12.77 16.92
N GLN A 178 -14.01 13.22 16.44
CA GLN A 178 -14.30 14.63 16.22
C GLN A 178 -15.64 14.98 16.85
N GLU A 179 -15.65 16.05 17.65
CA GLU A 179 -16.83 16.68 18.24
C GLU A 179 -16.98 18.10 17.70
N SER A 180 -18.03 18.80 18.07
CA SER A 180 -18.31 20.15 17.55
C SER A 180 -17.13 21.12 17.75
N ASN A 181 -16.51 21.13 18.92
CA ASN A 181 -15.40 22.03 19.28
C ASN A 181 -14.08 21.32 19.58
N LYS A 182 -14.03 19.99 19.56
CA LYS A 182 -12.84 19.21 19.94
C LYS A 182 -12.50 18.20 18.85
N ILE A 183 -11.20 18.04 18.58
CA ILE A 183 -10.68 16.97 17.74
C ILE A 183 -9.67 16.18 18.57
N TYR A 184 -9.83 14.86 18.55
CA TYR A 184 -8.97 13.93 19.28
C TYR A 184 -8.02 13.23 18.32
N PHE A 185 -6.74 13.26 18.62
CA PHE A 185 -5.68 12.70 17.81
C PHE A 185 -4.92 11.59 18.53
N SER A 186 -4.49 10.56 17.81
CA SER A 186 -3.47 9.60 18.24
C SER A 186 -2.11 10.03 17.75
N LEU A 187 -1.12 10.13 18.65
CA LEU A 187 0.27 10.43 18.32
C LEU A 187 1.02 9.24 17.73
N SER A 188 0.43 8.05 17.72
CA SER A 188 1.09 6.84 17.20
C SER A 188 1.55 7.01 15.75
N ARG A 189 0.74 7.64 14.89
CA ARG A 189 1.09 7.91 13.50
C ARG A 189 1.98 9.14 13.32
N ALA A 190 1.91 10.13 14.22
CA ALA A 190 2.70 11.36 14.12
C ALA A 190 4.20 11.03 14.00
N GLY A 191 4.89 11.66 13.05
CA GLY A 191 6.31 11.48 12.84
C GLY A 191 6.72 10.21 12.07
N ILE A 192 5.79 9.36 11.62
CA ILE A 192 6.11 8.25 10.70
C ILE A 192 6.70 8.84 9.41
N PRO A 193 7.82 8.28 8.89
CA PRO A 193 8.38 8.76 7.64
C PRO A 193 7.40 8.55 6.49
N LEU A 194 7.16 9.59 5.72
CA LEU A 194 6.18 9.66 4.63
C LEU A 194 6.86 10.14 3.35
N LEU A 195 6.81 9.34 2.29
CA LEU A 195 7.16 9.80 0.95
C LEU A 195 5.98 10.55 0.34
N GLU A 196 6.19 11.75 -0.16
CA GLU A 196 5.23 12.50 -0.98
C GLU A 196 5.79 12.61 -2.40
N ILE A 197 5.13 11.99 -3.37
CA ILE A 197 5.51 11.99 -4.79
C ILE A 197 4.51 12.82 -5.55
N GLY A 198 4.97 13.95 -6.09
CA GLY A 198 4.19 14.82 -6.95
C GLY A 198 4.38 14.49 -8.43
N THR A 199 3.29 14.51 -9.22
CA THR A 199 3.37 14.43 -10.69
C THR A 199 3.14 15.80 -11.33
N GLN A 200 3.62 15.95 -12.57
CA GLN A 200 3.16 17.04 -13.43
C GLN A 200 1.71 16.80 -13.88
N SER A 201 1.09 17.82 -14.46
CA SER A 201 -0.29 17.75 -14.97
C SER A 201 -0.37 17.13 -16.38
N ASP A 202 0.28 15.97 -16.56
CA ASP A 202 0.33 15.27 -17.85
C ASP A 202 -0.79 14.25 -18.02
N ILE A 203 -1.57 14.00 -17.00
CA ILE A 203 -2.69 13.09 -16.97
C ILE A 203 -3.84 13.62 -17.84
N LYS A 204 -4.40 12.79 -18.71
CA LYS A 204 -5.31 13.20 -19.78
C LYS A 204 -6.78 12.87 -19.53
N THR A 205 -7.03 11.82 -18.74
CA THR A 205 -8.39 11.33 -18.44
C THR A 205 -8.48 10.89 -16.98
N PRO A 206 -9.68 10.74 -16.42
CA PRO A 206 -9.87 10.20 -15.07
C PRO A 206 -9.28 8.80 -14.89
N GLU A 207 -9.42 7.91 -15.88
CA GLU A 207 -8.87 6.54 -15.87
C GLU A 207 -7.34 6.57 -15.90
N HIS A 208 -6.76 7.52 -16.65
CA HIS A 208 -5.31 7.73 -16.68
C HIS A 208 -4.76 8.13 -15.31
N ALA A 209 -5.53 8.90 -14.52
CA ALA A 209 -5.15 9.22 -13.13
C ALA A 209 -5.10 7.95 -12.26
N LYS A 210 -6.11 7.09 -12.38
CA LYS A 210 -6.13 5.80 -11.68
C LYS A 210 -4.94 4.92 -12.08
N GLU A 211 -4.69 4.74 -13.36
CA GLU A 211 -3.54 3.94 -13.86
C GLU A 211 -2.21 4.48 -13.34
N THR A 212 -2.04 5.80 -13.34
CA THR A 212 -0.83 6.46 -12.83
C THR A 212 -0.63 6.18 -11.34
N ALA A 213 -1.69 6.32 -10.53
CA ALA A 213 -1.63 6.02 -9.10
C ALA A 213 -1.32 4.53 -8.83
N GLU A 214 -1.92 3.61 -9.59
CA GLU A 214 -1.66 2.17 -9.52
C GLU A 214 -0.19 1.85 -9.82
N LYS A 215 0.39 2.46 -10.86
CA LYS A 215 1.80 2.25 -11.25
C LYS A 215 2.76 2.78 -10.21
N ILE A 216 2.54 3.99 -9.68
CA ILE A 216 3.34 4.52 -8.57
C ILE A 216 3.28 3.57 -7.38
N GLY A 217 2.07 3.15 -6.98
CA GLY A 217 1.87 2.22 -5.88
C GLY A 217 2.58 0.88 -6.07
N MET A 218 2.58 0.31 -7.28
CA MET A 218 3.31 -0.93 -7.58
C MET A 218 4.83 -0.77 -7.47
N ILE A 219 5.36 0.36 -7.96
CA ILE A 219 6.78 0.67 -7.84
C ILE A 219 7.18 0.78 -6.37
N LEU A 220 6.44 1.54 -5.56
CA LEU A 220 6.71 1.71 -4.13
C LEU A 220 6.64 0.37 -3.37
N ARG A 221 5.69 -0.50 -3.69
CA ARG A 221 5.58 -1.83 -3.08
C ARG A 221 6.77 -2.75 -3.35
N SER A 222 7.63 -2.43 -4.32
CA SER A 222 8.86 -3.17 -4.59
C SER A 222 9.92 -2.96 -3.50
N PHE A 223 9.80 -1.91 -2.69
CA PHE A 223 10.74 -1.64 -1.60
C PHE A 223 10.34 -2.41 -0.33
N PRO A 224 11.29 -3.07 0.36
CA PRO A 224 11.00 -3.89 1.52
C PRO A 224 10.47 -3.10 2.73
N ASN A 225 10.95 -1.86 2.88
CA ASN A 225 10.63 -1.00 4.04
C ASN A 225 9.39 -0.12 3.82
N ILE A 226 8.64 -0.31 2.76
CA ILE A 226 7.36 0.36 2.55
C ILE A 226 6.28 -0.33 3.39
N LYS A 227 5.54 0.47 4.17
CA LYS A 227 4.40 -0.05 4.95
C LYS A 227 3.27 -0.50 4.03
N ARG A 228 2.58 -1.55 4.43
CA ARG A 228 1.41 -2.10 3.75
C ARG A 228 0.21 -2.12 4.68
N GLY A 229 -0.97 -2.08 4.10
CA GLY A 229 -2.24 -2.07 4.82
C GLY A 229 -3.07 -0.82 4.54
N LEU A 230 -4.25 -0.79 5.12
CA LEU A 230 -5.19 0.32 4.93
C LEU A 230 -4.61 1.62 5.49
N GLY A 231 -4.67 2.69 4.70
CA GLY A 231 -4.25 4.03 5.10
C GLY A 231 -2.76 4.31 5.02
N THR A 232 -1.91 3.30 4.69
CA THR A 232 -0.45 3.49 4.57
C THR A 232 -0.02 4.10 3.24
N ILE A 233 -0.89 4.07 2.23
CA ILE A 233 -0.76 4.79 0.97
C ILE A 233 -2.01 5.62 0.74
N ARG A 234 -1.85 6.89 0.38
CA ARG A 234 -2.94 7.85 0.15
C ARG A 234 -2.65 8.63 -1.12
N GLN A 235 -3.69 9.10 -1.79
CA GLN A 235 -3.57 9.91 -2.99
C GLN A 235 -4.41 11.18 -2.85
N ASP A 236 -3.83 12.29 -3.33
CA ASP A 236 -4.52 13.54 -3.53
C ASP A 236 -4.50 13.86 -5.03
N VAL A 237 -5.58 14.44 -5.53
CA VAL A 237 -5.73 14.80 -6.94
C VAL A 237 -5.80 16.31 -7.06
N ASN A 238 -4.92 16.88 -7.87
CA ASN A 238 -4.98 18.28 -8.28
C ASN A 238 -5.55 18.36 -9.68
N LEU A 239 -6.64 19.08 -9.87
CA LEU A 239 -7.23 19.26 -11.19
C LEU A 239 -7.67 20.69 -11.48
N SER A 240 -7.71 21.04 -12.74
CA SER A 240 -8.34 22.25 -13.28
C SER A 240 -8.83 21.99 -14.71
N ILE A 241 -9.79 22.80 -15.15
CA ILE A 241 -10.25 22.84 -16.54
C ILE A 241 -10.08 24.27 -17.10
N ARG A 242 -10.24 24.42 -18.42
CA ARG A 242 -10.22 25.75 -19.07
C ARG A 242 -11.27 26.67 -18.47
N ASN A 243 -10.89 27.89 -18.13
CA ASN A 243 -11.71 28.89 -17.42
C ASN A 243 -12.15 28.48 -16.00
N GLY A 244 -11.68 27.33 -15.51
CA GLY A 244 -11.81 26.91 -14.13
C GLY A 244 -10.60 27.32 -13.29
N ASN A 245 -10.47 26.71 -12.13
CA ASN A 245 -9.33 26.96 -11.24
C ASN A 245 -8.79 25.67 -10.65
N ARG A 246 -7.58 25.71 -10.10
CA ARG A 246 -6.98 24.54 -9.42
C ARG A 246 -7.76 24.21 -8.17
N VAL A 247 -8.16 22.94 -8.08
CA VAL A 247 -8.77 22.32 -6.92
C VAL A 247 -7.94 21.11 -6.52
N GLU A 248 -7.60 21.01 -5.25
CA GLU A 248 -6.95 19.87 -4.64
C GLU A 248 -8.00 18.99 -3.95
N ILE A 249 -8.12 17.73 -4.33
CA ILE A 249 -9.09 16.80 -3.75
C ILE A 249 -8.35 15.78 -2.89
N LYS A 250 -8.70 15.70 -1.60
CA LYS A 250 -8.08 14.83 -0.61
C LYS A 250 -9.02 13.72 -0.14
N GLY A 251 -8.40 12.63 0.38
CA GLY A 251 -9.14 11.60 1.10
C GLY A 251 -9.77 10.54 0.22
N PHE A 252 -9.13 10.18 -0.87
CA PHE A 252 -9.53 9.02 -1.67
C PHE A 252 -9.34 7.74 -0.87
N GLN A 253 -10.43 7.00 -0.64
CA GLN A 253 -10.42 5.72 0.07
C GLN A 253 -9.87 4.60 -0.80
N GLU A 254 -10.24 4.59 -2.09
CA GLU A 254 -9.91 3.53 -3.02
C GLU A 254 -9.58 4.10 -4.41
N LEU A 255 -8.60 3.51 -5.08
CA LEU A 255 -8.17 3.93 -6.42
C LEU A 255 -9.31 3.88 -7.45
N ARG A 256 -10.26 2.95 -7.30
CA ARG A 256 -11.42 2.85 -8.20
C ARG A 256 -12.35 4.06 -8.14
N MET A 257 -12.28 4.86 -7.05
CA MET A 257 -13.09 6.07 -6.91
C MET A 257 -12.49 7.29 -7.62
N ILE A 258 -11.20 7.25 -7.97
CA ILE A 258 -10.51 8.38 -8.60
C ILE A 258 -11.22 8.86 -9.87
N PRO A 259 -11.59 8.01 -10.84
CA PRO A 259 -12.26 8.45 -12.04
C PRO A 259 -13.59 9.15 -11.73
N LYS A 260 -14.45 8.55 -10.93
CA LYS A 260 -15.76 9.07 -10.57
C LYS A 260 -15.70 10.45 -9.91
N ILE A 261 -14.75 10.62 -8.99
CA ILE A 261 -14.58 11.88 -8.24
C ILE A 261 -14.02 12.98 -9.15
N ILE A 262 -13.09 12.64 -10.06
CA ILE A 262 -12.58 13.59 -11.06
C ILE A 262 -13.71 14.04 -11.97
N ASP A 263 -14.52 13.13 -12.49
CA ASP A 263 -15.66 13.48 -13.36
C ASP A 263 -16.68 14.35 -12.63
N TYR A 264 -17.00 14.02 -11.38
CA TYR A 264 -17.87 14.87 -10.56
C TYR A 264 -17.32 16.30 -10.44
N GLU A 265 -16.03 16.45 -10.15
CA GLU A 265 -15.41 17.78 -10.00
C GLU A 265 -15.35 18.54 -11.32
N ILE A 266 -15.11 17.86 -12.44
CA ILE A 266 -15.19 18.47 -13.78
C ILE A 266 -16.60 19.03 -14.01
N GLN A 267 -17.65 18.24 -13.76
CA GLN A 267 -19.03 18.68 -13.93
C GLN A 267 -19.37 19.85 -13.00
N ARG A 268 -18.88 19.81 -11.75
CA ARG A 268 -19.05 20.93 -10.82
C ARG A 268 -18.45 22.22 -11.37
N GLN A 269 -17.19 22.18 -11.86
CA GLN A 269 -16.54 23.38 -12.41
C GLN A 269 -17.23 23.86 -13.68
N LEU A 270 -17.62 22.97 -14.59
CA LEU A 270 -18.37 23.32 -15.80
C LEU A 270 -19.70 24.01 -15.46
N ASN A 271 -20.42 23.53 -14.45
CA ASN A 271 -21.69 24.13 -14.03
C ASN A 271 -21.50 25.53 -13.43
N ILE A 272 -20.44 25.76 -12.65
CA ILE A 272 -20.11 27.10 -12.11
C ILE A 272 -19.79 28.06 -13.24
N ILE A 273 -18.99 27.63 -14.22
CA ILE A 273 -18.61 28.43 -15.38
C ILE A 273 -19.84 28.80 -16.24
N LYS A 274 -20.74 27.82 -16.49
CA LYS A 274 -22.00 28.05 -17.22
C LYS A 274 -22.89 29.10 -16.53
N GLN A 275 -22.82 29.21 -15.20
CA GLN A 275 -23.54 30.23 -14.44
C GLN A 275 -22.84 31.60 -14.46
N GLY A 276 -21.75 31.78 -15.19
CA GLY A 276 -20.94 32.98 -15.21
C GLY A 276 -20.20 33.27 -13.90
N LYS A 277 -20.07 32.27 -13.02
CA LYS A 277 -19.36 32.41 -11.74
C LYS A 277 -17.92 31.91 -11.88
N LYS A 278 -17.06 32.44 -11.00
CA LYS A 278 -15.66 32.02 -10.91
C LYS A 278 -15.53 30.76 -10.03
N VAL A 279 -14.72 29.81 -10.48
CA VAL A 279 -14.30 28.68 -9.65
C VAL A 279 -13.21 29.16 -8.69
N GLU A 280 -13.39 28.97 -7.40
CA GLU A 280 -12.38 29.33 -6.39
C GLU A 280 -11.27 28.27 -6.29
N GLN A 281 -10.08 28.72 -5.86
CA GLN A 281 -8.97 27.82 -5.52
C GLN A 281 -9.20 27.26 -4.13
N GLU A 282 -9.46 25.97 -4.03
CA GLU A 282 -9.84 25.34 -2.77
C GLU A 282 -9.35 23.90 -2.64
N VAL A 283 -9.25 23.45 -1.40
CA VAL A 283 -9.08 22.04 -1.05
C VAL A 283 -10.46 21.46 -0.79
N ARG A 284 -10.74 20.30 -1.40
CA ARG A 284 -12.02 19.59 -1.27
C ARG A 284 -11.78 18.19 -0.71
N LYS A 285 -12.78 17.64 -0.04
CA LYS A 285 -12.80 16.27 0.44
C LYS A 285 -13.52 15.39 -0.56
N ALA A 286 -12.94 14.23 -0.89
CA ALA A 286 -13.61 13.16 -1.60
C ALA A 286 -14.61 12.47 -0.67
N ASN A 287 -15.88 12.36 -1.08
CA ASN A 287 -16.93 11.69 -0.32
C ASN A 287 -17.14 10.25 -0.84
N GLU A 288 -17.67 9.37 0.00
CA GLU A 288 -17.93 7.97 -0.32
C GLU A 288 -18.92 7.77 -1.48
N ASP A 289 -19.85 8.71 -1.67
CA ASP A 289 -20.80 8.72 -2.80
C ASP A 289 -20.18 9.11 -4.14
N GLY A 290 -18.90 9.52 -4.14
CA GLY A 290 -18.16 9.99 -5.31
C GLY A 290 -18.29 11.48 -5.60
N SER A 291 -18.95 12.24 -4.72
CA SER A 291 -19.00 13.71 -4.77
C SER A 291 -17.78 14.33 -4.08
N THR A 292 -17.67 15.68 -4.16
CA THR A 292 -16.69 16.44 -3.39
C THR A 292 -17.37 17.50 -2.53
N SER A 293 -16.80 17.80 -1.35
CA SER A 293 -17.25 18.86 -0.47
C SER A 293 -16.10 19.81 -0.13
N PHE A 294 -16.41 21.10 0.07
CA PHE A 294 -15.42 22.09 0.48
C PHE A 294 -14.80 21.71 1.83
N LEU A 295 -13.47 21.80 1.90
CA LEU A 295 -12.71 21.51 3.13
C LEU A 295 -12.08 22.78 3.70
N ARG A 296 -11.32 23.52 2.89
CA ARG A 296 -10.65 24.77 3.26
C ARG A 296 -10.14 25.50 2.02
N PRO A 297 -9.74 26.78 2.12
CA PRO A 297 -9.00 27.48 1.07
C PRO A 297 -7.68 26.75 0.74
N LEU A 298 -7.20 26.91 -0.49
CA LEU A 298 -5.89 26.40 -0.89
C LEU A 298 -4.80 27.14 -0.11
N PRO A 299 -3.80 26.44 0.46
CA PRO A 299 -2.70 27.12 1.17
C PRO A 299 -1.87 27.98 0.23
N GLY A 300 -1.35 29.09 0.75
CA GLY A 300 -0.42 29.96 0.04
C GLY A 300 1.00 29.41 -0.03
N ALA A 301 1.86 30.04 -0.85
CA ALA A 301 3.26 29.66 -0.98
C ALA A 301 4.11 30.02 0.27
N ALA A 302 3.63 30.92 1.11
CA ALA A 302 4.38 31.50 2.24
C ALA A 302 4.38 30.65 3.52
N ARG A 303 3.98 29.35 3.45
CA ARG A 303 3.81 28.51 4.63
C ARG A 303 5.05 27.69 5.04
N MET A 304 6.17 27.85 4.36
CA MET A 304 7.40 27.10 4.65
C MET A 304 8.52 28.00 5.16
N TYR A 305 9.29 27.53 6.12
CA TYR A 305 10.50 28.18 6.63
C TYR A 305 11.50 27.10 7.12
N PRO A 306 12.83 27.43 7.20
CA PRO A 306 13.84 26.45 7.57
C PRO A 306 13.64 25.88 8.99
N GLU A 307 13.86 24.59 9.16
CA GLU A 307 14.02 23.95 10.47
C GLU A 307 15.42 24.27 11.00
N THR A 308 15.50 24.85 12.19
CA THR A 308 16.76 25.29 12.78
C THR A 308 17.42 24.29 13.71
N ASP A 309 16.66 23.30 14.18
CA ASP A 309 17.13 22.33 15.17
C ASP A 309 17.72 21.07 14.53
N ILE A 310 17.69 20.99 13.18
CA ILE A 310 18.23 19.86 12.42
C ILE A 310 19.32 20.34 11.47
N ILE A 311 20.50 19.72 11.56
CA ILE A 311 21.61 20.01 10.66
C ILE A 311 21.29 19.53 9.24
N SER A 312 21.64 20.33 8.23
CA SER A 312 21.49 19.94 6.83
C SER A 312 22.28 18.67 6.50
N THR A 313 21.70 17.81 5.67
CA THR A 313 22.31 16.53 5.29
C THR A 313 23.02 16.63 3.95
N LYS A 314 24.33 16.42 3.94
CA LYS A 314 25.13 16.39 2.70
C LYS A 314 24.97 15.05 2.00
N ILE A 315 24.62 15.08 0.73
CA ILE A 315 24.48 13.90 -0.13
C ILE A 315 25.75 13.76 -0.97
N THR A 316 26.48 12.66 -0.76
CA THR A 316 27.69 12.37 -1.53
C THR A 316 27.40 11.49 -2.74
N SER A 317 28.21 11.65 -3.80
CA SER A 317 28.11 10.79 -4.98
C SER A 317 28.34 9.31 -4.64
N ASN A 318 29.13 9.00 -3.63
CA ASN A 318 29.36 7.62 -3.17
C ASN A 318 28.09 7.04 -2.53
N LEU A 319 27.42 7.80 -1.66
CA LEU A 319 26.16 7.38 -1.08
C LEU A 319 25.13 7.00 -2.16
N ILE A 320 25.00 7.82 -3.20
CA ILE A 320 24.05 7.53 -4.31
C ILE A 320 24.48 6.31 -5.14
N LYS A 321 25.79 6.13 -5.37
CA LYS A 321 26.31 4.95 -6.09
C LYS A 321 26.04 3.64 -5.35
N ASP A 322 26.23 3.65 -4.02
CA ASP A 322 26.09 2.46 -3.17
C ASP A 322 24.63 2.03 -2.98
N ILE A 323 23.66 2.87 -3.34
CA ILE A 323 22.24 2.51 -3.30
C ILE A 323 21.94 1.41 -4.33
N ILE A 324 21.54 0.26 -3.83
CA ILE A 324 21.06 -0.88 -4.63
C ILE A 324 19.54 -0.77 -4.75
N LEU A 325 19.07 -0.63 -6.00
CA LEU A 325 17.62 -0.59 -6.26
C LEU A 325 17.01 -1.99 -6.15
N PRO A 326 15.82 -2.12 -5.56
CA PRO A 326 15.11 -3.40 -5.55
C PRO A 326 14.64 -3.75 -6.95
N LYS A 327 14.55 -5.06 -7.25
CA LYS A 327 13.82 -5.52 -8.44
C LYS A 327 12.36 -5.10 -8.35
N LEU A 328 11.82 -4.58 -9.43
CA LEU A 328 10.41 -4.19 -9.47
C LEU A 328 9.49 -5.43 -9.37
N ILE A 329 8.29 -5.25 -8.82
CA ILE A 329 7.34 -6.36 -8.63
C ILE A 329 7.10 -7.13 -9.92
N HIS A 330 6.91 -6.46 -11.05
CA HIS A 330 6.67 -7.12 -12.33
C HIS A 330 7.89 -7.93 -12.82
N GLU A 331 9.12 -7.52 -12.50
CA GLU A 331 10.35 -8.26 -12.79
C GLU A 331 10.45 -9.50 -11.92
N GLN A 332 10.16 -9.36 -10.61
CA GLN A 332 10.13 -10.48 -9.66
C GLN A 332 9.07 -11.52 -10.06
N VAL A 333 7.87 -11.07 -10.45
CA VAL A 333 6.79 -11.94 -10.94
C VAL A 333 7.25 -12.71 -12.20
N LYS A 334 7.85 -12.02 -13.18
CA LYS A 334 8.36 -12.64 -14.40
C LYS A 334 9.47 -13.65 -14.10
N GLU A 335 10.35 -13.36 -13.13
CA GLU A 335 11.39 -14.27 -12.69
C GLU A 335 10.81 -15.56 -12.10
N LEU A 336 9.82 -15.48 -11.19
CA LEU A 336 9.14 -16.64 -10.64
C LEU A 336 8.41 -17.46 -11.71
N GLN A 337 7.73 -16.80 -12.65
CA GLN A 337 7.08 -17.48 -13.77
C GLN A 337 8.10 -18.26 -14.62
N THR A 338 9.21 -17.65 -14.97
CA THR A 338 10.24 -18.26 -15.83
C THR A 338 10.99 -19.39 -15.08
N LYS A 339 11.40 -19.14 -13.83
CA LYS A 339 12.22 -20.05 -13.04
C LYS A 339 11.46 -21.30 -12.59
N TYR A 340 10.19 -21.16 -12.22
CA TYR A 340 9.39 -22.22 -11.61
C TYR A 340 8.17 -22.65 -12.42
N ASN A 341 7.96 -22.07 -13.60
CA ASN A 341 6.80 -22.31 -14.46
C ASN A 341 5.47 -22.12 -13.72
N LEU A 342 5.38 -21.02 -12.93
CA LEU A 342 4.17 -20.66 -12.20
C LEU A 342 3.23 -19.83 -13.05
N SER A 343 1.93 -19.87 -12.73
CA SER A 343 0.96 -18.93 -13.30
C SER A 343 1.23 -17.49 -12.84
N SER A 344 0.76 -16.51 -13.62
CA SER A 344 0.85 -15.10 -13.26
C SER A 344 0.17 -14.81 -11.92
N GLU A 345 -0.98 -15.43 -11.65
CA GLU A 345 -1.74 -15.28 -10.42
C GLU A 345 -0.94 -15.75 -9.20
N LEU A 346 -0.41 -16.98 -9.23
CA LEU A 346 0.40 -17.52 -8.13
C LEU A 346 1.64 -16.67 -7.89
N SER A 347 2.35 -16.27 -8.95
CA SER A 347 3.57 -15.47 -8.84
C SER A 347 3.27 -14.09 -8.24
N ASN A 348 2.21 -13.41 -8.67
CA ASN A 348 1.79 -12.14 -8.12
C ASN A 348 1.41 -12.26 -6.62
N THR A 349 0.67 -13.31 -6.25
CA THR A 349 0.27 -13.51 -4.86
C THR A 349 1.49 -13.78 -3.97
N LEU A 350 2.42 -14.65 -4.38
CA LEU A 350 3.65 -14.93 -3.63
C LEU A 350 4.46 -13.64 -3.36
N ILE A 351 4.63 -12.79 -4.38
CA ILE A 351 5.36 -11.52 -4.25
C ILE A 351 4.60 -10.54 -3.36
N ASN A 352 3.28 -10.42 -3.53
CA ASN A 352 2.46 -9.51 -2.72
C ASN A 352 2.45 -9.90 -1.24
N GLU A 353 2.41 -11.19 -0.92
CA GLU A 353 2.49 -11.73 0.44
C GLU A 353 3.94 -11.79 0.98
N ARG A 354 4.93 -11.37 0.19
CA ARG A 354 6.37 -11.42 0.54
C ARG A 354 6.86 -12.82 0.93
N ILE A 355 6.31 -13.85 0.30
CA ILE A 355 6.72 -15.23 0.54
C ILE A 355 8.05 -15.50 -0.18
N ASN A 356 9.10 -15.82 0.56
CA ASN A 356 10.39 -16.23 -0.03
C ASN A 356 10.26 -17.62 -0.65
N PHE A 357 9.75 -17.66 -1.89
CA PHE A 357 9.48 -18.94 -2.58
C PHE A 357 10.74 -19.73 -2.89
N ASP A 358 11.87 -19.07 -3.14
CA ASP A 358 13.17 -19.74 -3.35
C ASP A 358 13.56 -20.57 -2.15
N TYR A 359 13.46 -20.03 -0.93
CA TYR A 359 13.72 -20.77 0.32
C TYR A 359 12.90 -22.06 0.41
N TYR A 360 11.60 -21.99 0.14
CA TYR A 360 10.72 -23.15 0.24
C TYR A 360 10.96 -24.17 -0.88
N THR A 361 11.30 -23.73 -2.10
CA THR A 361 11.60 -24.64 -3.21
C THR A 361 12.90 -25.39 -3.02
N ASP A 362 13.90 -24.77 -2.39
CA ASP A 362 15.18 -25.40 -2.05
C ASP A 362 15.02 -26.41 -0.92
N LYS A 363 14.17 -26.12 0.05
CA LYS A 363 13.90 -26.98 1.21
C LYS A 363 12.99 -28.17 0.87
N TYR A 364 11.98 -27.97 0.01
CA TYR A 364 10.95 -28.97 -0.31
C TYR A 364 10.98 -29.37 -1.79
N LYS A 365 12.05 -30.06 -2.20
CA LYS A 365 12.36 -30.36 -3.60
C LYS A 365 11.36 -31.33 -4.25
N ASN A 366 10.76 -32.25 -3.47
CA ASN A 366 9.86 -33.28 -3.98
C ASN A 366 8.41 -32.80 -4.16
N ILE A 367 8.06 -31.60 -3.71
CA ILE A 367 6.72 -31.04 -3.90
C ILE A 367 6.67 -30.30 -5.26
N ASN A 368 5.61 -30.56 -6.05
CA ASN A 368 5.36 -29.80 -7.28
C ASN A 368 5.29 -28.30 -6.98
N LYS A 369 5.95 -27.48 -7.78
CA LYS A 369 6.13 -26.04 -7.52
C LYS A 369 4.80 -25.27 -7.47
N SER A 370 3.86 -25.57 -8.38
CA SER A 370 2.55 -24.95 -8.36
C SER A 370 1.72 -25.37 -7.13
N LEU A 371 1.83 -26.62 -6.70
CA LEU A 371 1.21 -27.10 -5.47
C LEU A 371 1.83 -26.41 -4.24
N LEU A 372 3.17 -26.35 -4.17
CA LEU A 372 3.89 -25.68 -3.09
C LEU A 372 3.47 -24.21 -2.98
N ALA A 373 3.42 -23.48 -4.10
CA ALA A 373 2.96 -22.10 -4.15
C ALA A 373 1.53 -21.95 -3.57
N SER A 374 0.60 -22.80 -4.01
CA SER A 374 -0.79 -22.76 -3.54
C SER A 374 -0.90 -23.05 -2.03
N LEU A 375 -0.13 -24.01 -1.51
CA LEU A 375 -0.13 -24.34 -0.09
C LEU A 375 0.48 -23.22 0.76
N LEU A 376 1.56 -22.61 0.30
CA LEU A 376 2.16 -21.46 0.96
C LEU A 376 1.20 -20.28 1.02
N ILE A 377 0.59 -19.90 -0.09
CA ILE A 377 -0.39 -18.80 -0.15
C ILE A 377 -1.54 -19.03 0.83
N LYS A 378 -2.05 -20.28 0.91
CA LYS A 378 -3.19 -20.60 1.76
C LYS A 378 -2.85 -20.64 3.26
N HIS A 379 -1.64 -21.08 3.62
CA HIS A 379 -1.30 -21.46 4.99
C HIS A 379 -0.06 -20.75 5.57
N TYR A 380 0.44 -19.67 4.93
CA TYR A 380 1.74 -19.05 5.26
C TYR A 380 1.87 -18.67 6.75
N ASN A 381 0.78 -18.24 7.37
CA ASN A 381 0.76 -17.79 8.77
C ASN A 381 0.42 -18.90 9.79
N GLU A 382 0.29 -20.16 9.35
CA GLU A 382 -0.08 -21.27 10.23
C GLU A 382 1.15 -21.85 10.94
N ASN A 383 1.10 -22.03 12.24
CA ASN A 383 2.21 -22.48 13.08
C ASN A 383 2.79 -23.83 12.66
N ASN A 384 1.98 -24.74 12.12
CA ASN A 384 2.39 -26.09 11.73
C ASN A 384 2.77 -26.23 10.25
N LEU A 385 2.85 -25.15 9.47
CA LEU A 385 3.12 -25.19 8.04
C LEU A 385 4.38 -25.98 7.69
N GLU A 386 5.49 -25.66 8.32
CA GLU A 386 6.79 -26.30 8.07
C GLU A 386 6.76 -27.81 8.33
N ASN A 387 6.07 -28.25 9.38
CA ASN A 387 5.90 -29.66 9.71
C ASN A 387 5.04 -30.38 8.65
N ALA A 388 3.90 -29.78 8.26
CA ALA A 388 3.03 -30.33 7.22
C ALA A 388 3.74 -30.43 5.85
N LEU A 389 4.51 -29.41 5.46
CA LEU A 389 5.33 -29.42 4.23
C LEU A 389 6.42 -30.50 4.29
N SER A 390 7.05 -30.71 5.44
CA SER A 390 8.05 -31.77 5.62
C SER A 390 7.44 -33.17 5.47
N LEU A 391 6.25 -33.38 6.02
CA LEU A 391 5.50 -34.63 5.88
C LEU A 391 5.10 -34.88 4.41
N LEU A 392 4.62 -33.85 3.71
CA LEU A 392 4.26 -33.92 2.30
C LEU A 392 5.50 -34.20 1.43
N ASN A 393 6.60 -33.47 1.67
CA ASN A 393 7.86 -33.63 0.92
C ASN A 393 8.49 -35.02 1.07
N SER A 394 8.32 -35.64 2.25
CA SER A 394 8.78 -37.00 2.51
C SER A 394 7.81 -38.10 2.05
N GLY A 395 6.67 -37.74 1.47
CA GLY A 395 5.64 -38.69 1.02
C GLY A 395 4.89 -39.38 2.16
N LYS A 396 4.99 -38.88 3.41
CA LYS A 396 4.27 -39.43 4.57
C LYS A 396 2.80 -39.08 4.56
N ILE A 397 2.43 -37.97 3.92
CA ILE A 397 1.05 -37.57 3.70
C ILE A 397 0.84 -37.17 2.23
N THR A 398 -0.41 -37.16 1.79
CA THR A 398 -0.82 -36.63 0.48
C THR A 398 -1.41 -35.24 0.63
N LYS A 399 -1.57 -34.51 -0.49
CA LYS A 399 -2.17 -33.16 -0.49
C LYS A 399 -3.58 -33.12 0.12
N ASP A 400 -4.34 -34.24 0.02
CA ASP A 400 -5.75 -34.32 0.43
C ASP A 400 -5.95 -34.24 1.95
N VAL A 401 -4.88 -34.48 2.72
CA VAL A 401 -4.88 -34.39 4.20
C VAL A 401 -3.96 -33.29 4.72
N PHE A 402 -3.48 -32.42 3.83
CA PHE A 402 -2.57 -31.34 4.22
C PHE A 402 -3.23 -30.39 5.23
N ASP A 403 -4.50 -30.02 5.03
CA ASP A 403 -5.26 -29.16 5.96
C ASP A 403 -5.43 -29.81 7.34
N GLU A 404 -5.54 -31.16 7.39
CA GLU A 404 -5.59 -31.92 8.64
C GLU A 404 -4.21 -31.96 9.33
N ALA A 405 -3.13 -32.04 8.54
CA ALA A 405 -1.76 -31.99 9.05
C ALA A 405 -1.43 -30.61 9.65
N ILE A 406 -1.88 -29.52 9.06
CA ILE A 406 -1.79 -28.16 9.62
C ILE A 406 -2.44 -28.11 11.00
N LYS A 407 -3.60 -28.75 11.19
CA LYS A 407 -4.33 -28.79 12.47
C LYS A 407 -3.72 -29.79 13.49
N GLY A 408 -2.68 -30.53 13.11
CA GLY A 408 -2.05 -31.53 13.96
C GLY A 408 -2.80 -32.87 14.06
N ASN A 409 -3.82 -33.09 13.23
CA ASN A 409 -4.76 -34.22 13.32
C ASN A 409 -4.45 -35.35 12.32
N VAL A 410 -3.18 -35.72 12.08
CA VAL A 410 -2.83 -36.76 11.09
C VAL A 410 -2.31 -38.05 11.74
N ASP A 411 -2.95 -39.16 11.45
CA ASP A 411 -2.45 -40.50 11.78
C ASP A 411 -1.35 -40.94 10.78
N LEU A 412 -0.09 -40.95 11.22
CA LEU A 412 1.10 -41.16 10.41
C LEU A 412 1.44 -42.65 10.20
N LYS A 413 0.51 -43.60 10.37
CA LYS A 413 0.79 -45.02 10.11
C LYS A 413 1.22 -45.23 8.66
N LYS A 414 2.45 -45.73 8.45
CA LYS A 414 2.95 -46.08 7.13
C LYS A 414 2.06 -47.17 6.52
N VAL A 415 1.59 -46.95 5.30
CA VAL A 415 0.89 -47.96 4.51
C VAL A 415 1.90 -48.67 3.60
N ASN A 416 1.99 -49.98 3.71
CA ASN A 416 2.75 -50.78 2.79
C ASN A 416 1.98 -50.96 1.48
N LEU A 417 2.51 -50.47 0.36
CA LEU A 417 1.87 -50.59 -0.95
C LEU A 417 1.49 -52.00 -1.33
N ASN A 418 2.28 -53.01 -0.88
CA ASN A 418 1.96 -54.44 -1.11
C ASN A 418 0.68 -54.86 -0.37
N GLU A 419 0.41 -54.28 0.81
CA GLU A 419 -0.86 -54.53 1.53
C GLU A 419 -2.05 -53.93 0.77
N VAL A 420 -1.86 -52.70 0.18
CA VAL A 420 -2.87 -52.06 -0.65
C VAL A 420 -3.15 -52.86 -1.92
N GLU A 421 -2.12 -53.39 -2.61
CA GLU A 421 -2.27 -54.23 -3.79
C GLU A 421 -3.00 -55.53 -3.45
N ASN A 422 -2.66 -56.19 -2.32
CA ASN A 422 -3.32 -57.39 -1.88
C ASN A 422 -4.80 -57.17 -1.54
N GLU A 423 -5.10 -56.01 -0.92
CA GLU A 423 -6.48 -55.66 -0.61
C GLU A 423 -7.30 -55.33 -1.87
N ILE A 424 -6.72 -54.62 -2.84
CA ILE A 424 -7.35 -54.39 -4.15
C ILE A 424 -7.67 -55.74 -4.83
N LYS A 425 -6.72 -56.67 -4.89
CA LYS A 425 -6.91 -58.01 -5.46
C LYS A 425 -8.03 -58.74 -4.73
N LYS A 426 -8.10 -58.65 -3.40
CA LYS A 426 -9.13 -59.27 -2.59
C LYS A 426 -10.50 -58.70 -2.89
N ILE A 427 -10.64 -57.37 -2.91
CA ILE A 427 -11.92 -56.69 -3.22
C ILE A 427 -12.43 -57.05 -4.61
N ILE A 428 -11.56 -57.08 -5.63
CA ILE A 428 -11.91 -57.44 -7.00
C ILE A 428 -12.36 -58.91 -7.09
N LYS A 429 -11.68 -59.82 -6.37
CA LYS A 429 -12.00 -61.23 -6.34
C LYS A 429 -13.34 -61.50 -5.63
N GLU A 430 -13.63 -60.81 -4.55
CA GLU A 430 -14.82 -61.00 -3.75
C GLU A 430 -16.05 -60.30 -4.38
N ASN A 431 -15.84 -59.31 -5.22
CA ASN A 431 -16.89 -58.47 -5.82
C ASN A 431 -16.59 -58.14 -7.30
N PRO A 432 -16.63 -59.10 -8.21
CA PRO A 432 -16.22 -58.89 -9.61
C PRO A 432 -17.08 -57.92 -10.40
N GLU A 433 -18.30 -57.62 -9.93
CA GLU A 433 -19.25 -56.68 -10.56
C GLU A 433 -18.98 -55.21 -10.18
N LEU A 434 -18.13 -54.92 -9.19
CA LEU A 434 -17.96 -53.56 -8.74
C LEU A 434 -17.25 -52.70 -9.77
N SER A 435 -17.77 -51.50 -9.99
CA SER A 435 -17.13 -50.49 -10.82
C SER A 435 -15.83 -49.97 -10.15
N VAL A 436 -14.89 -49.49 -10.96
CA VAL A 436 -13.63 -48.85 -10.48
C VAL A 436 -13.93 -47.75 -9.45
N ASN A 437 -15.00 -46.99 -9.65
CA ASN A 437 -15.38 -45.92 -8.73
C ASN A 437 -15.92 -46.46 -7.38
N ALA A 438 -16.61 -47.62 -7.37
CA ALA A 438 -17.07 -48.27 -6.14
C ALA A 438 -15.87 -48.79 -5.32
N ILE A 439 -14.94 -49.49 -5.98
CA ILE A 439 -13.68 -49.99 -5.37
C ILE A 439 -12.88 -48.80 -4.82
N MET A 440 -12.75 -47.70 -5.59
CA MET A 440 -12.08 -46.50 -5.16
C MET A 440 -12.72 -45.90 -3.90
N GLY A 441 -14.05 -45.87 -3.82
CA GLY A 441 -14.79 -45.37 -2.65
C GLY A 441 -14.49 -46.22 -1.38
N MET A 442 -14.38 -47.53 -1.51
CA MET A 442 -14.04 -48.43 -0.40
C MET A 442 -12.60 -48.22 0.08
N LEU A 443 -11.66 -48.11 -0.85
CA LEU A 443 -10.23 -47.90 -0.54
C LEU A 443 -10.00 -46.50 0.05
N MET A 444 -10.70 -45.48 -0.41
CA MET A 444 -10.58 -44.09 0.12
C MET A 444 -11.04 -43.99 1.57
N LYS A 445 -11.97 -44.82 2.05
CA LYS A 445 -12.34 -44.85 3.49
C LYS A 445 -11.17 -45.28 4.36
N LYS A 446 -10.30 -46.16 3.86
CA LYS A 446 -9.20 -46.77 4.65
C LYS A 446 -7.85 -46.09 4.41
N TYR A 447 -7.61 -45.67 3.16
CA TYR A 447 -6.29 -45.18 2.72
C TYR A 447 -6.27 -43.67 2.38
N LYS A 448 -7.36 -42.96 2.67
CA LYS A 448 -7.41 -41.49 2.49
C LYS A 448 -6.21 -40.81 3.20
N GLY A 449 -5.48 -40.00 2.47
CA GLY A 449 -4.32 -39.31 3.01
C GLY A 449 -3.03 -40.09 3.17
N LYS A 450 -3.08 -41.41 2.96
CA LYS A 450 -1.92 -42.35 3.08
C LYS A 450 -1.42 -42.80 1.72
N VAL A 451 -2.28 -42.82 0.70
CA VAL A 451 -1.96 -43.18 -0.69
C VAL A 451 -2.67 -42.20 -1.61
N GLU A 452 -1.96 -41.71 -2.63
CA GLU A 452 -2.58 -40.81 -3.62
C GLU A 452 -3.72 -41.48 -4.38
N GLY A 453 -4.87 -40.81 -4.50
CA GLY A 453 -6.01 -41.33 -5.22
C GLY A 453 -5.71 -41.74 -6.66
N LYS A 454 -4.83 -40.97 -7.34
CA LYS A 454 -4.33 -41.33 -8.68
C LYS A 454 -3.61 -42.66 -8.70
N LYS A 455 -2.77 -42.91 -7.70
CA LYS A 455 -2.04 -44.17 -7.56
C LYS A 455 -2.98 -45.35 -7.25
N LEU A 456 -4.01 -45.13 -6.44
CA LEU A 456 -5.05 -46.14 -6.18
C LEU A 456 -5.79 -46.50 -7.47
N ILE A 457 -6.18 -45.54 -8.29
CA ILE A 457 -6.84 -45.76 -9.59
C ILE A 457 -5.92 -46.57 -10.53
N GLU A 458 -4.63 -46.22 -10.62
CA GLU A 458 -3.66 -46.97 -11.43
C GLU A 458 -3.57 -48.44 -10.99
N LEU A 459 -3.52 -48.67 -9.67
CA LEU A 459 -3.49 -50.01 -9.11
C LEU A 459 -4.80 -50.79 -9.35
N ILE A 460 -5.95 -50.14 -9.18
CA ILE A 460 -7.26 -50.75 -9.47
C ILE A 460 -7.32 -51.17 -10.94
N ASN A 461 -7.00 -50.23 -11.86
CA ASN A 461 -7.01 -50.53 -13.29
C ASN A 461 -6.05 -51.64 -13.67
N LYS A 462 -4.83 -51.70 -13.08
CA LYS A 462 -3.88 -52.77 -13.28
C LYS A 462 -4.44 -54.17 -12.94
N PHE A 463 -5.30 -54.27 -11.95
CA PHE A 463 -5.85 -55.56 -11.49
C PHE A 463 -7.31 -55.80 -11.94
N SER A 464 -8.02 -54.79 -12.46
CA SER A 464 -9.37 -54.92 -13.03
C SER A 464 -9.36 -55.28 -14.53
N THR A 465 -8.22 -55.18 -15.21
CA THR A 465 -8.07 -55.65 -16.59
C THR A 465 -7.75 -57.17 -16.62
N LYS A 466 -8.81 -57.98 -16.50
CA LYS A 466 -8.86 -59.37 -17.01
C LYS A 466 -10.20 -59.59 -17.68
#